data_5240ca7aac5ea42cffa9f68351bd35b4
#
_entry.id   5240ca7aac5ea42cffa9f68351bd35b4
#
_cell.length_a   1.000
_cell.length_b   1.000
_cell.length_c   1.000
_cell.angle_alpha   90.00
_cell.angle_beta   90.00
_cell.angle_gamma   90.00
#
_symmetry.space_group_name_H-M   'P 1'
#
loop_
_entity.id
_entity.type
_entity.pdbx_description
1 polymer ?
#
loop_
_entity_poly.entity_id
_entity_poly.type
_entity_poly.pdbx_seq_one_letter_code
_entity_poly.pdbx_strand_id
1 'polypeptide(L)'
;MKASNILLLPGWQNSGPDHWQSRWEAAHGYQRVEQHDWMRPLRGDWSARLEETVADADGPVVLAAHSLGCILTAWWAAHTRHAAKVRGALLVAPGDVERPDLAAQIHGWAPIARQPLPFPAVLVGSRNDPYCSFECAEGLAQAWGARFVDYGERGHINAESGLGDWPDGHALLHTLLKD
;
A
#
# COMPACT_ATOMS: atom_id res chain seq x y z
N MET A 1 16.19 5.28 -10.70
CA MET A 1 15.78 5.45 -9.26
C MET A 1 16.63 4.51 -8.43
N LYS A 2 17.05 4.91 -7.21
CA LYS A 2 17.74 4.01 -6.27
C LYS A 2 16.73 2.99 -5.72
N ALA A 3 17.20 1.78 -5.40
CA ALA A 3 16.34 0.76 -4.78
C ALA A 3 15.73 1.23 -3.45
N SER A 4 16.50 1.93 -2.63
CA SER A 4 16.05 2.54 -1.37
C SER A 4 14.93 3.58 -1.51
N ASN A 5 14.66 4.06 -2.72
CA ASN A 5 13.56 4.99 -3.00
C ASN A 5 12.27 4.27 -3.41
N ILE A 6 12.25 2.94 -3.41
CA ILE A 6 11.01 2.15 -3.48
C ILE A 6 10.65 1.75 -2.06
N LEU A 7 9.58 2.35 -1.55
CA LEU A 7 9.14 2.21 -0.17
C LEU A 7 8.04 1.15 -0.06
N LEU A 8 8.29 0.12 0.72
CA LEU A 8 7.32 -0.93 1.02
C LEU A 8 6.49 -0.53 2.23
N LEU A 9 5.19 -0.48 2.07
CA LEU A 9 4.23 -0.16 3.14
C LEU A 9 3.39 -1.40 3.46
N PRO A 10 3.81 -2.25 4.41
CA PRO A 10 3.02 -3.39 4.86
C PRO A 10 1.69 -2.99 5.49
N GLY A 11 0.81 -3.98 5.60
CA GLY A 11 -0.44 -3.87 6.34
C GLY A 11 -0.30 -4.18 7.82
N TRP A 12 -1.47 -4.31 8.49
CA TRP A 12 -1.56 -4.77 9.87
C TRP A 12 -0.83 -6.12 10.04
N GLN A 13 -0.12 -6.27 11.15
CA GLN A 13 0.71 -7.44 11.48
C GLN A 13 1.99 -7.60 10.63
N ASN A 14 2.34 -6.58 9.82
CA ASN A 14 3.52 -6.62 8.95
C ASN A 14 3.42 -7.65 7.81
N SER A 15 4.46 -7.77 7.01
CA SER A 15 4.60 -8.76 5.95
C SER A 15 5.67 -9.78 6.35
N GLY A 16 5.25 -11.04 6.55
CA GLY A 16 6.16 -12.13 6.88
C GLY A 16 7.09 -12.52 5.71
N PRO A 17 8.01 -13.47 5.92
CA PRO A 17 9.08 -13.78 4.96
C PRO A 17 8.57 -14.27 3.59
N ASP A 18 7.43 -14.94 3.55
CA ASP A 18 6.84 -15.46 2.32
C ASP A 18 5.96 -14.44 1.57
N HIS A 19 5.75 -13.27 2.16
CA HIS A 19 5.00 -12.19 1.53
C HIS A 19 5.83 -11.54 0.42
N TRP A 20 5.19 -11.16 -0.70
CA TRP A 20 5.86 -10.56 -1.85
C TRP A 20 6.67 -9.31 -1.49
N GLN A 21 6.21 -8.47 -0.53
CA GLN A 21 6.98 -7.30 -0.09
C GLN A 21 8.31 -7.72 0.56
N SER A 22 8.33 -8.70 1.45
CA SER A 22 9.55 -9.19 2.09
C SER A 22 10.50 -9.85 1.09
N ARG A 23 9.95 -10.54 0.10
CA ARG A 23 10.74 -11.13 -0.98
C ARG A 23 11.35 -10.05 -1.88
N TRP A 24 10.61 -8.99 -2.19
CA TRP A 24 11.14 -7.84 -2.95
C TRP A 24 12.20 -7.07 -2.15
N GLU A 25 12.02 -6.87 -0.85
CA GLU A 25 13.02 -6.29 0.02
C GLU A 25 14.34 -7.07 -0.03
N ALA A 26 14.27 -8.39 0.12
CA ALA A 26 15.43 -9.27 0.09
C ALA A 26 16.10 -9.33 -1.30
N ALA A 27 15.31 -9.40 -2.38
CA ALA A 27 15.82 -9.56 -3.74
C ALA A 27 16.34 -8.27 -4.37
N HIS A 28 15.74 -7.12 -4.04
CA HIS A 28 16.00 -5.86 -4.72
C HIS A 28 16.54 -4.75 -3.82
N GLY A 29 16.58 -4.95 -2.49
CA GLY A 29 17.01 -3.92 -1.55
C GLY A 29 16.02 -2.75 -1.43
N TYR A 30 14.72 -2.99 -1.65
CA TYR A 30 13.68 -2.00 -1.41
C TYR A 30 13.57 -1.70 0.07
N GLN A 31 13.14 -0.50 0.43
CA GLN A 31 13.10 -0.06 1.81
C GLN A 31 11.72 -0.27 2.43
N ARG A 32 11.65 -1.05 3.49
CA ARG A 32 10.44 -1.14 4.32
C ARG A 32 10.30 0.12 5.16
N VAL A 33 9.10 0.69 5.16
CA VAL A 33 8.73 1.73 6.12
C VAL A 33 8.39 1.05 7.45
N GLU A 34 9.37 0.98 8.33
CA GLU A 34 9.23 0.33 9.63
C GLU A 34 8.26 1.08 10.54
N GLN A 35 7.37 0.36 11.20
CA GLN A 35 6.39 0.92 12.13
C GLN A 35 6.75 0.58 13.58
N HIS A 36 6.35 1.45 14.50
CA HIS A 36 6.61 1.26 15.93
C HIS A 36 5.88 0.03 16.50
N ASP A 37 4.62 -0.14 16.12
CA ASP A 37 3.78 -1.27 16.56
C ASP A 37 2.96 -1.79 15.38
N TRP A 38 3.25 -3.02 14.95
CA TRP A 38 2.53 -3.68 13.87
C TRP A 38 1.22 -4.31 14.33
N MET A 39 1.10 -4.60 15.64
CA MET A 39 -0.04 -5.31 16.20
C MET A 39 -1.15 -4.35 16.63
N ARG A 40 -0.80 -3.14 17.03
CA ARG A 40 -1.71 -2.06 17.43
C ARG A 40 -1.42 -0.81 16.60
N PRO A 41 -1.81 -0.80 15.32
CA PRO A 41 -1.45 0.27 14.41
C PRO A 41 -2.18 1.56 14.78
N LEU A 42 -1.43 2.58 15.14
CA LEU A 42 -1.95 3.93 15.35
C LEU A 42 -1.72 4.75 14.07
N ARG A 43 -2.80 5.22 13.46
CA ARG A 43 -2.75 5.96 12.18
C ARG A 43 -1.79 7.16 12.22
N GLY A 44 -1.78 7.90 13.33
CA GLY A 44 -0.89 9.05 13.52
C GLY A 44 0.59 8.66 13.49
N ASP A 45 0.95 7.61 14.23
CA ASP A 45 2.33 7.12 14.32
C ASP A 45 2.80 6.57 12.96
N TRP A 46 1.96 5.78 12.30
CA TRP A 46 2.27 5.25 10.98
C TRP A 46 2.42 6.35 9.92
N SER A 47 1.56 7.39 9.99
CA SER A 47 1.65 8.54 9.10
C SER A 47 2.93 9.35 9.35
N ALA A 48 3.34 9.54 10.61
CA ALA A 48 4.57 10.22 10.96
C ALA A 48 5.81 9.48 10.43
N ARG A 49 5.84 8.14 10.57
CA ARG A 49 6.93 7.31 10.02
C ARG A 49 7.02 7.39 8.50
N LEU A 50 5.89 7.36 7.80
CA LEU A 50 5.88 7.55 6.34
C LEU A 50 6.36 8.95 5.96
N GLU A 51 5.89 9.99 6.67
CA GLU A 51 6.30 11.37 6.44
C GLU A 51 7.81 11.55 6.58
N GLU A 52 8.40 11.06 7.67
CA GLU A 52 9.85 11.08 7.92
C GLU A 52 10.60 10.36 6.79
N THR A 53 10.17 9.13 6.44
CA THR A 53 10.84 8.34 5.42
C THR A 53 10.83 9.01 4.05
N VAL A 54 9.69 9.61 3.68
CA VAL A 54 9.58 10.34 2.40
C VAL A 54 10.37 11.65 2.44
N ALA A 55 10.31 12.38 3.56
CA ALA A 55 11.06 13.64 3.71
C ALA A 55 12.57 13.42 3.59
N ASP A 56 13.09 12.35 4.20
CA ASP A 56 14.53 12.04 4.25
C ASP A 56 15.05 11.37 2.97
N ALA A 57 14.17 10.94 2.06
CA ALA A 57 14.62 10.30 0.83
C ALA A 57 15.42 11.27 -0.05
N ASP A 58 16.55 10.77 -0.59
CA ASP A 58 17.48 11.54 -1.45
C ASP A 58 16.92 11.90 -2.85
N GLY A 59 15.65 11.61 -3.11
CA GLY A 59 15.03 11.87 -4.41
C GLY A 59 13.59 11.39 -4.46
N PRO A 60 13.00 11.31 -5.67
CA PRO A 60 11.64 10.83 -5.82
C PRO A 60 11.50 9.39 -5.30
N VAL A 61 10.35 9.09 -4.69
CA VAL A 61 10.01 7.76 -4.16
C VAL A 61 8.84 7.15 -4.92
N VAL A 62 8.76 5.81 -4.90
CA VAL A 62 7.58 5.06 -5.32
C VAL A 62 7.10 4.23 -4.14
N LEU A 63 5.79 4.25 -3.88
CA LEU A 63 5.18 3.51 -2.79
C LEU A 63 4.66 2.16 -3.29
N ALA A 64 4.94 1.08 -2.58
CA ALA A 64 4.37 -0.25 -2.83
C ALA A 64 3.65 -0.71 -1.56
N ALA A 65 2.37 -0.42 -1.49
CA ALA A 65 1.54 -0.60 -0.32
C ALA A 65 0.67 -1.85 -0.40
N HIS A 66 0.44 -2.50 0.74
CA HIS A 66 -0.46 -3.64 0.88
C HIS A 66 -1.46 -3.40 2.01
N SER A 67 -2.71 -3.79 1.80
CA SER A 67 -3.74 -3.81 2.85
C SER A 67 -3.89 -2.46 3.57
N LEU A 68 -3.66 -2.40 4.88
CA LEU A 68 -3.69 -1.17 5.68
C LEU A 68 -2.69 -0.12 5.19
N GLY A 69 -1.58 -0.54 4.57
CA GLY A 69 -0.61 0.36 3.92
C GLY A 69 -1.23 1.17 2.78
N CYS A 70 -2.26 0.66 2.09
CA CYS A 70 -3.00 1.42 1.07
C CYS A 70 -3.83 2.55 1.72
N ILE A 71 -4.47 2.25 2.85
CA ILE A 71 -5.27 3.22 3.60
C ILE A 71 -4.37 4.30 4.22
N LEU A 72 -3.18 3.88 4.71
CA LEU A 72 -2.14 4.81 5.15
C LEU A 72 -1.72 5.76 4.03
N THR A 73 -1.48 5.23 2.83
CA THR A 73 -1.07 6.02 1.66
C THR A 73 -2.10 7.11 1.36
N ALA A 74 -3.38 6.76 1.31
CA ALA A 74 -4.45 7.70 1.03
C ALA A 74 -4.61 8.76 2.12
N TRP A 75 -4.56 8.35 3.39
CA TRP A 75 -4.61 9.28 4.51
C TRP A 75 -3.41 10.24 4.52
N TRP A 76 -2.22 9.70 4.39
CA TRP A 76 -0.99 10.49 4.37
C TRP A 76 -0.98 11.48 3.19
N ALA A 77 -1.36 11.03 1.99
CA ALA A 77 -1.40 11.88 0.80
C ALA A 77 -2.33 13.10 0.95
N ALA A 78 -3.43 12.95 1.70
CA ALA A 78 -4.38 14.02 1.96
C ALA A 78 -3.86 15.08 2.96
N HIS A 79 -2.77 14.80 3.72
CA HIS A 79 -2.30 15.65 4.82
C HIS A 79 -0.83 16.07 4.70
N THR A 80 -0.05 15.43 3.83
CA THR A 80 1.39 15.67 3.67
C THR A 80 1.68 16.93 2.85
N ARG A 81 2.87 17.51 3.08
CA ARG A 81 3.49 18.53 2.22
C ARG A 81 4.51 17.95 1.24
N HIS A 82 4.81 16.65 1.35
CA HIS A 82 5.84 15.98 0.57
C HIS A 82 5.28 15.10 -0.57
N ALA A 83 3.99 15.24 -0.89
CA ALA A 83 3.36 14.46 -1.97
C ALA A 83 4.11 14.59 -3.32
N ALA A 84 4.70 15.75 -3.60
CA ALA A 84 5.48 15.98 -4.81
C ALA A 84 6.77 15.13 -4.92
N LYS A 85 7.23 14.53 -3.81
CA LYS A 85 8.32 13.54 -3.84
C LYS A 85 7.85 12.15 -4.30
N VAL A 86 6.54 11.88 -4.27
CA VAL A 86 6.00 10.58 -4.70
C VAL A 86 5.76 10.58 -6.19
N ARG A 87 6.49 9.72 -6.91
CA ARG A 87 6.36 9.54 -8.35
C ARG A 87 5.15 8.68 -8.72
N GLY A 88 4.78 7.75 -7.83
CA GLY A 88 3.62 6.89 -8.01
C GLY A 88 3.44 5.91 -6.89
N ALA A 89 2.28 5.23 -6.88
CA ALA A 89 1.95 4.22 -5.87
C ALA A 89 1.33 2.96 -6.50
N LEU A 90 1.86 1.79 -6.13
CA LEU A 90 1.22 0.50 -6.31
C LEU A 90 0.47 0.17 -5.02
N LEU A 91 -0.84 0.08 -5.12
CA LEU A 91 -1.76 -0.19 -4.01
C LEU A 91 -2.36 -1.58 -4.18
N VAL A 92 -2.11 -2.48 -3.26
CA VAL A 92 -2.45 -3.90 -3.42
C VAL A 92 -3.41 -4.33 -2.32
N ALA A 93 -4.56 -4.86 -2.71
CA ALA A 93 -5.56 -5.44 -1.80
C ALA A 93 -5.86 -4.52 -0.60
N PRO A 94 -6.42 -3.32 -0.78
CA PRO A 94 -6.71 -2.42 0.33
C PRO A 94 -7.63 -3.08 1.35
N GLY A 95 -7.42 -2.80 2.65
CA GLY A 95 -8.34 -3.25 3.68
C GLY A 95 -9.53 -2.31 3.83
N ASP A 96 -10.76 -2.83 3.86
CA ASP A 96 -11.95 -2.03 4.15
C ASP A 96 -12.10 -1.81 5.67
N VAL A 97 -11.38 -0.82 6.18
CA VAL A 97 -11.37 -0.46 7.61
C VAL A 97 -12.69 0.14 8.11
N GLU A 98 -13.67 0.37 7.21
CA GLU A 98 -15.01 0.83 7.57
C GLU A 98 -15.97 -0.34 7.86
N ARG A 99 -15.58 -1.57 7.51
CA ARG A 99 -16.34 -2.75 7.91
C ARG A 99 -16.31 -2.91 9.44
N PRO A 100 -17.47 -3.21 10.07
CA PRO A 100 -17.55 -3.29 11.54
C PRO A 100 -16.59 -4.29 12.18
N ASP A 101 -16.33 -5.41 11.51
CA ASP A 101 -15.43 -6.47 12.00
C ASP A 101 -13.95 -6.04 11.99
N LEU A 102 -13.52 -5.26 10.98
CA LEU A 102 -12.17 -4.70 10.93
C LEU A 102 -12.04 -3.46 11.83
N ALA A 103 -13.02 -2.56 11.81
CA ALA A 103 -13.03 -1.37 12.67
C ALA A 103 -12.97 -1.72 14.17
N ALA A 104 -13.50 -2.88 14.57
CA ALA A 104 -13.41 -3.39 15.93
C ALA A 104 -12.01 -3.89 16.31
N GLN A 105 -11.16 -4.21 15.35
CA GLN A 105 -9.80 -4.74 15.55
C GLN A 105 -8.73 -3.66 15.39
N ILE A 106 -8.91 -2.76 14.39
CA ILE A 106 -7.96 -1.69 14.04
C ILE A 106 -8.63 -0.33 14.19
N HIS A 107 -8.62 0.19 15.42
CA HIS A 107 -9.30 1.43 15.76
C HIS A 107 -8.64 2.67 15.16
N GLY A 108 -9.46 3.69 14.84
CA GLY A 108 -9.01 5.02 14.43
C GLY A 108 -8.55 5.13 12.97
N TRP A 109 -8.78 4.10 12.14
CA TRP A 109 -8.46 4.13 10.72
C TRP A 109 -9.63 4.56 9.83
N ALA A 110 -10.86 4.41 10.28
CA ALA A 110 -12.03 4.99 9.65
C ALA A 110 -12.19 6.49 10.01
N PRO A 111 -12.79 7.31 9.11
CA PRO A 111 -13.16 6.97 7.75
C PRO A 111 -11.94 6.89 6.81
N ILE A 112 -12.10 6.15 5.69
CA ILE A 112 -11.09 6.09 4.63
C ILE A 112 -11.03 7.44 3.90
N ALA A 113 -9.84 7.98 3.71
CA ALA A 113 -9.64 9.18 2.88
C ALA A 113 -9.92 8.85 1.40
N ARG A 114 -10.86 9.57 0.77
CA ARG A 114 -11.32 9.31 -0.61
C ARG A 114 -10.98 10.44 -1.59
N GLN A 115 -10.07 11.34 -1.23
CA GLN A 115 -9.57 12.37 -2.14
C GLN A 115 -8.70 11.72 -3.23
N PRO A 116 -8.71 12.25 -4.47
CA PRO A 116 -7.77 11.82 -5.50
C PRO A 116 -6.32 11.92 -5.01
N LEU A 117 -5.53 10.89 -5.30
CA LEU A 117 -4.11 10.92 -5.00
C LEU A 117 -3.40 11.96 -5.89
N PRO A 118 -2.46 12.74 -5.34
CA PRO A 118 -1.74 13.76 -6.10
C PRO A 118 -0.61 13.19 -6.96
N PHE A 119 -0.58 11.88 -7.18
CA PHE A 119 0.41 11.15 -7.97
C PHE A 119 -0.25 9.96 -8.67
N PRO A 120 0.32 9.48 -9.80
CA PRO A 120 -0.17 8.29 -10.49
C PRO A 120 -0.24 7.07 -9.56
N ALA A 121 -1.31 6.30 -9.66
CA ALA A 121 -1.46 5.10 -8.86
C ALA A 121 -2.07 3.94 -9.65
N VAL A 122 -1.69 2.73 -9.27
CA VAL A 122 -2.29 1.47 -9.73
C VAL A 122 -2.83 0.75 -8.51
N LEU A 123 -4.12 0.39 -8.53
CA LEU A 123 -4.72 -0.43 -7.49
C LEU A 123 -5.02 -1.82 -8.03
N VAL A 124 -4.49 -2.84 -7.35
CA VAL A 124 -4.71 -4.25 -7.67
C VAL A 124 -5.71 -4.82 -6.69
N GLY A 125 -6.86 -5.27 -7.20
CA GLY A 125 -7.92 -5.90 -6.43
C GLY A 125 -8.08 -7.38 -6.73
N SER A 126 -8.61 -8.13 -5.78
CA SER A 126 -8.92 -9.56 -5.91
C SER A 126 -10.41 -9.80 -5.68
N ARG A 127 -11.02 -10.67 -6.49
CA ARG A 127 -12.47 -10.92 -6.47
C ARG A 127 -12.96 -11.68 -5.24
N ASN A 128 -12.06 -12.38 -4.56
CA ASN A 128 -12.34 -13.19 -3.36
C ASN A 128 -11.55 -12.73 -2.14
N ASP A 129 -11.18 -11.43 -2.07
CA ASP A 129 -10.49 -10.87 -0.92
C ASP A 129 -11.42 -10.87 0.31
N PRO A 130 -11.03 -11.50 1.44
CA PRO A 130 -11.87 -11.55 2.63
C PRO A 130 -11.93 -10.21 3.39
N TYR A 131 -11.04 -9.27 3.11
CA TYR A 131 -10.93 -8.00 3.84
C TYR A 131 -11.47 -6.78 3.08
N CYS A 132 -11.75 -6.92 1.79
CA CYS A 132 -12.34 -5.86 0.99
C CYS A 132 -13.10 -6.48 -0.18
N SER A 133 -14.38 -6.13 -0.34
CA SER A 133 -15.11 -6.61 -1.52
C SER A 133 -14.52 -6.03 -2.80
N PHE A 134 -14.74 -6.74 -3.91
CA PHE A 134 -14.25 -6.30 -5.21
C PHE A 134 -14.78 -4.91 -5.58
N GLU A 135 -16.07 -4.67 -5.33
CA GLU A 135 -16.76 -3.40 -5.57
C GLU A 135 -16.20 -2.28 -4.68
N CYS A 136 -15.84 -2.61 -3.42
CA CYS A 136 -15.20 -1.65 -2.53
C CYS A 136 -13.81 -1.27 -3.06
N ALA A 137 -12.99 -2.24 -3.47
CA ALA A 137 -11.67 -1.98 -4.03
C ALA A 137 -11.75 -1.15 -5.33
N GLU A 138 -12.70 -1.44 -6.21
CA GLU A 138 -12.95 -0.65 -7.42
C GLU A 138 -13.39 0.77 -7.09
N GLY A 139 -14.30 0.94 -6.12
CA GLY A 139 -14.75 2.24 -5.64
C GLY A 139 -13.61 3.08 -5.03
N LEU A 140 -12.68 2.44 -4.30
CA LEU A 140 -11.49 3.11 -3.79
C LEU A 140 -10.55 3.52 -4.92
N ALA A 141 -10.34 2.65 -5.92
CA ALA A 141 -9.54 3.00 -7.09
C ALA A 141 -10.11 4.24 -7.82
N GLN A 142 -11.42 4.27 -8.02
CA GLN A 142 -12.11 5.42 -8.64
C GLN A 142 -11.93 6.70 -7.81
N ALA A 143 -12.15 6.63 -6.49
CA ALA A 143 -12.02 7.78 -5.60
C ALA A 143 -10.59 8.33 -5.56
N TRP A 144 -9.60 7.46 -5.60
CA TRP A 144 -8.17 7.81 -5.58
C TRP A 144 -7.61 8.19 -6.95
N GLY A 145 -8.39 8.04 -8.03
CA GLY A 145 -7.92 8.26 -9.41
C GLY A 145 -6.87 7.23 -9.84
N ALA A 146 -6.87 6.05 -9.23
CA ALA A 146 -5.94 4.98 -9.53
C ALA A 146 -6.43 4.12 -10.69
N ARG A 147 -5.51 3.64 -11.53
CA ARG A 147 -5.83 2.61 -12.52
C ARG A 147 -6.13 1.29 -11.81
N PHE A 148 -7.35 0.78 -11.95
CA PHE A 148 -7.75 -0.50 -11.36
C PHE A 148 -7.26 -1.68 -12.19
N VAL A 149 -6.76 -2.71 -11.50
CA VAL A 149 -6.34 -4.00 -12.06
C VAL A 149 -7.07 -5.12 -11.33
N ASP A 150 -7.95 -5.80 -12.05
CA ASP A 150 -8.57 -7.03 -11.58
C ASP A 150 -7.57 -8.18 -11.66
N TYR A 151 -7.16 -8.71 -10.51
CA TYR A 151 -6.17 -9.81 -10.44
C TYR A 151 -6.84 -11.20 -10.29
N GLY A 152 -8.15 -11.28 -10.50
CA GLY A 152 -8.94 -12.51 -10.37
C GLY A 152 -9.12 -12.93 -8.90
N GLU A 153 -9.20 -14.23 -8.66
CA GLU A 153 -9.39 -14.80 -7.33
C GLU A 153 -8.04 -15.14 -6.70
N ARG A 154 -7.45 -14.21 -5.98
CA ARG A 154 -6.11 -14.31 -5.36
C ARG A 154 -6.12 -14.06 -3.86
N GLY A 155 -7.29 -14.18 -3.19
CA GLY A 155 -7.41 -13.89 -1.78
C GLY A 155 -6.97 -12.47 -1.47
N HIS A 156 -6.27 -12.27 -0.37
CA HIS A 156 -5.78 -10.95 0.05
C HIS A 156 -4.44 -10.54 -0.61
N ILE A 157 -4.04 -11.21 -1.68
CA ILE A 157 -2.76 -10.96 -2.40
C ILE A 157 -1.58 -10.87 -1.40
N ASN A 158 -1.54 -11.79 -0.45
CA ASN A 158 -0.56 -11.89 0.62
C ASN A 158 0.28 -13.19 0.51
N ALA A 159 0.96 -13.59 1.56
CA ALA A 159 1.76 -14.84 1.59
C ALA A 159 0.92 -16.09 1.29
N GLU A 160 -0.33 -16.14 1.78
CA GLU A 160 -1.25 -17.28 1.56
C GLU A 160 -1.69 -17.41 0.10
N SER A 161 -1.57 -16.35 -0.69
CA SER A 161 -1.89 -16.36 -2.13
C SER A 161 -0.86 -17.12 -2.97
N GLY A 162 0.27 -17.52 -2.41
CA GLY A 162 1.28 -18.34 -3.06
C GLY A 162 1.98 -17.67 -4.26
N LEU A 163 2.09 -16.34 -4.27
CA LEU A 163 2.59 -15.57 -5.40
C LEU A 163 4.13 -15.62 -5.55
N GLY A 164 4.83 -16.05 -4.52
CA GLY A 164 6.29 -16.01 -4.49
C GLY A 164 6.84 -14.60 -4.72
N ASP A 165 7.73 -14.44 -5.68
CA ASP A 165 8.35 -13.15 -6.04
C ASP A 165 7.41 -12.21 -6.79
N TRP A 166 6.24 -12.67 -7.14
CA TRP A 166 5.16 -11.94 -7.81
C TRP A 166 5.62 -11.08 -9.01
N PRO A 167 6.09 -11.70 -10.10
CA PRO A 167 6.61 -10.97 -11.27
C PRO A 167 5.60 -10.00 -11.89
N ASP A 168 4.32 -10.36 -11.93
CA ASP A 168 3.27 -9.50 -12.49
C ASP A 168 3.11 -8.19 -11.68
N GLY A 169 3.08 -8.30 -10.35
CA GLY A 169 3.03 -7.14 -9.47
C GLY A 169 4.28 -6.27 -9.59
N HIS A 170 5.45 -6.89 -9.71
CA HIS A 170 6.71 -6.20 -9.93
C HIS A 170 6.73 -5.47 -11.27
N ALA A 171 6.16 -6.08 -12.33
CA ALA A 171 6.00 -5.41 -13.61
C ALA A 171 5.07 -4.19 -13.53
N LEU A 172 3.97 -4.28 -12.75
CA LEU A 172 3.09 -3.12 -12.48
C LEU A 172 3.83 -1.99 -11.76
N LEU A 173 4.62 -2.31 -10.72
CA LEU A 173 5.47 -1.33 -10.03
C LEU A 173 6.40 -0.62 -11.02
N HIS A 174 7.02 -1.36 -11.93
CA HIS A 174 7.92 -0.80 -12.93
C HIS A 174 7.25 0.16 -13.92
N THR A 175 5.93 0.08 -14.11
CA THR A 175 5.21 1.07 -14.94
C THR A 175 5.21 2.47 -14.31
N LEU A 176 5.32 2.54 -12.97
CA LEU A 176 5.35 3.78 -12.20
C LEU A 176 6.77 4.40 -12.11
N LEU A 177 7.78 3.66 -12.54
CA LEU A 177 9.18 4.13 -12.55
C LEU A 177 9.57 4.83 -13.85
N LYS A 178 8.76 4.66 -14.90
CA LYS A 178 9.01 5.27 -16.21
C LYS A 178 8.60 6.74 -16.20
N ASP A 179 9.37 7.57 -16.92
CA ASP A 179 9.07 8.97 -17.15
C ASP A 179 7.87 9.13 -18.06
#